data_cf416bf4c735f51c626ef90368d3e3ff
#
_entry.id   cf416bf4c735f51c626ef90368d3e3ff
#
_cell.length_a   1.000
_cell.length_b   1.000
_cell.length_c   1.000
_cell.angle_alpha   90.00
_cell.angle_beta   90.00
_cell.angle_gamma   90.00
#
_symmetry.space_group_name_H-M   'P 1'
#
loop_
_entity.id
_entity.type
_entity.pdbx_description
1 polymer ?
#
loop_
_entity_poly.entity_id
_entity_poly.type
_entity_poly.pdbx_seq_one_letter_code
_entity_poly.pdbx_strand_id
1 'polypeptide(L)'
;MKKHVIEKSAACVLSTILLVASVFATPAFAAKAVFAGGCFWCVEKDFEALEGVLEAVSGFTGGTAENPTYRGDHTGHYEAVEISYDPDVVSYEQLLQHFWVNHDPFDSRGQFCDKGPSYLAAIFVADDEQKELAENSKEKVVERFSDQTVVTPILPLGTFFPITGNEIHHQDFYKKSPVRYNAYRYACGRDKRLKAIWGSDATV
;
A
#
# COMPACT_ATOMS: atom_id res chain seq x y z
N MET A 1 -87.37 28.10 -26.81
CA MET A 1 -86.67 27.93 -25.51
C MET A 1 -85.62 26.80 -25.68
N LYS A 2 -84.36 27.20 -25.89
CA LYS A 2 -83.24 26.23 -26.00
C LYS A 2 -82.44 26.26 -24.69
N LYS A 3 -82.36 25.12 -24.00
CA LYS A 3 -81.54 24.93 -22.78
C LYS A 3 -80.08 24.57 -23.20
N HIS A 4 -79.17 25.43 -22.85
CA HIS A 4 -77.74 25.11 -22.95
C HIS A 4 -77.33 24.23 -21.77
N VAL A 5 -76.75 23.03 -22.08
CA VAL A 5 -76.08 22.14 -21.14
C VAL A 5 -74.60 22.50 -21.19
N ILE A 6 -74.07 22.87 -20.04
CA ILE A 6 -72.64 23.15 -19.86
C ILE A 6 -71.99 21.85 -19.37
N GLU A 7 -71.18 21.21 -20.24
CA GLU A 7 -70.28 20.08 -19.83
C GLU A 7 -69.06 20.66 -19.09
N LYS A 8 -68.84 20.19 -17.88
CA LYS A 8 -67.66 20.48 -17.11
C LYS A 8 -66.65 19.33 -17.35
N SER A 9 -65.64 19.61 -18.16
CA SER A 9 -64.47 18.70 -18.29
C SER A 9 -63.58 18.80 -17.05
N ALA A 10 -63.46 17.71 -16.30
CA ALA A 10 -62.53 17.56 -15.20
C ALA A 10 -61.17 17.08 -15.76
N ALA A 11 -60.17 17.96 -15.78
CA ALA A 11 -58.81 17.61 -16.11
C ALA A 11 -58.12 16.93 -14.89
N CYS A 12 -57.84 15.65 -15.02
CA CYS A 12 -57.10 14.89 -14.03
C CYS A 12 -55.59 15.13 -14.22
N VAL A 13 -54.98 15.93 -13.35
CA VAL A 13 -53.53 16.17 -13.35
C VAL A 13 -52.86 15.02 -12.59
N LEU A 14 -52.28 14.06 -13.33
CA LEU A 14 -51.41 13.04 -12.74
C LEU A 14 -50.06 13.68 -12.37
N SER A 15 -49.85 13.96 -11.09
CA SER A 15 -48.53 14.33 -10.56
C SER A 15 -47.66 13.08 -10.40
N THR A 16 -46.73 12.89 -11.31
CA THR A 16 -45.64 11.87 -11.18
C THR A 16 -44.62 12.36 -10.18
N ILE A 17 -44.61 11.77 -8.97
CA ILE A 17 -43.58 12.00 -7.99
C ILE A 17 -42.37 11.17 -8.41
N LEU A 18 -41.33 11.84 -8.91
CA LEU A 18 -40.03 11.22 -9.17
C LEU A 18 -39.30 11.01 -7.82
N LEU A 19 -39.26 9.76 -7.35
CA LEU A 19 -38.50 9.37 -6.18
C LEU A 19 -37.02 9.35 -6.57
N VAL A 20 -36.28 10.42 -6.27
CA VAL A 20 -34.81 10.44 -6.39
C VAL A 20 -34.26 9.64 -5.21
N ALA A 21 -33.88 8.40 -5.45
CA ALA A 21 -33.12 7.61 -4.48
C ALA A 21 -31.73 8.22 -4.36
N SER A 22 -31.51 9.00 -3.29
CA SER A 22 -30.16 9.44 -2.90
C SER A 22 -29.37 8.21 -2.46
N VAL A 23 -28.47 7.74 -3.29
CA VAL A 23 -27.47 6.75 -2.92
C VAL A 23 -26.51 7.44 -1.95
N PHE A 24 -26.71 7.23 -0.66
CA PHE A 24 -25.71 7.61 0.35
C PHE A 24 -24.52 6.65 0.15
N ALA A 25 -23.47 7.11 -0.53
CA ALA A 25 -22.18 6.44 -0.49
C ALA A 25 -21.73 6.47 0.99
N THR A 26 -21.68 5.31 1.65
CA THR A 26 -20.99 5.16 2.93
C THR A 26 -19.53 5.57 2.70
N PRO A 27 -18.91 6.41 3.57
CA PRO A 27 -17.49 6.67 3.44
C PRO A 27 -16.76 5.32 3.51
N ALA A 28 -16.02 4.99 2.46
CA ALA A 28 -15.14 3.83 2.48
C ALA A 28 -14.15 4.04 3.63
N PHE A 29 -14.18 3.17 4.63
CA PHE A 29 -13.18 3.19 5.69
C PHE A 29 -11.86 2.75 5.07
N ALA A 30 -10.88 3.66 5.03
CA ALA A 30 -9.54 3.30 4.60
C ALA A 30 -8.99 2.17 5.47
N ALA A 31 -8.62 1.07 4.85
CA ALA A 31 -7.92 -0.02 5.51
C ALA A 31 -6.41 0.27 5.54
N LYS A 32 -5.67 -0.45 6.41
CA LYS A 32 -4.24 -0.24 6.58
C LYS A 32 -3.45 -1.53 6.39
N ALA A 33 -2.25 -1.38 5.83
CA ALA A 33 -1.24 -2.43 5.70
C ALA A 33 0.15 -1.86 5.96
N VAL A 34 1.10 -2.67 6.47
CA VAL A 34 2.47 -2.22 6.73
C VAL A 34 3.47 -3.20 6.12
N PHE A 35 4.39 -2.66 5.30
CA PHE A 35 5.42 -3.43 4.61
C PHE A 35 6.80 -2.80 4.78
N ALA A 36 7.81 -3.66 4.92
CA ALA A 36 9.22 -3.30 4.83
C ALA A 36 9.83 -3.98 3.59
N GLY A 37 10.43 -3.21 2.70
CA GLY A 37 11.00 -3.70 1.43
C GLY A 37 12.35 -3.05 1.10
N GLY A 38 13.17 -2.78 2.12
CA GLY A 38 14.39 -2.01 2.05
C GLY A 38 14.12 -0.50 2.21
N CYS A 39 14.86 0.33 1.49
CA CYS A 39 14.69 1.78 1.57
C CYS A 39 13.21 2.21 1.38
N PHE A 40 12.65 2.82 2.39
CA PHE A 40 11.25 3.25 2.40
C PHE A 40 10.90 4.27 1.30
N TRP A 41 11.84 5.08 0.79
CA TRP A 41 11.58 5.96 -0.35
C TRP A 41 11.11 5.18 -1.59
N CYS A 42 11.68 3.96 -1.79
CA CYS A 42 11.30 3.12 -2.91
C CYS A 42 9.95 2.43 -2.66
N VAL A 43 9.75 1.91 -1.45
CA VAL A 43 8.50 1.24 -1.06
C VAL A 43 7.33 2.22 -1.14
N GLU A 44 7.48 3.43 -0.60
CA GLU A 44 6.49 4.50 -0.67
C GLU A 44 6.10 4.81 -2.12
N LYS A 45 7.09 5.10 -2.99
CA LYS A 45 6.83 5.36 -4.40
C LYS A 45 6.12 4.20 -5.09
N ASP A 46 6.58 2.97 -4.84
CA ASP A 46 6.06 1.80 -5.53
C ASP A 46 4.60 1.56 -5.13
N PHE A 47 4.22 1.74 -3.87
CA PHE A 47 2.83 1.62 -3.42
C PHE A 47 1.94 2.79 -3.83
N GLU A 48 2.42 4.03 -3.79
CA GLU A 48 1.63 5.19 -4.24
C GLU A 48 1.29 5.16 -5.74
N ALA A 49 2.00 4.36 -6.53
CA ALA A 49 1.68 4.14 -7.93
C ALA A 49 0.52 3.15 -8.15
N LEU A 50 0.09 2.44 -7.12
CA LEU A 50 -0.98 1.45 -7.21
C LEU A 50 -2.34 2.12 -7.02
N GLU A 51 -3.25 1.91 -7.98
CA GLU A 51 -4.62 2.42 -7.88
C GLU A 51 -5.32 1.84 -6.65
N GLY A 52 -6.04 2.68 -5.91
CA GLY A 52 -6.69 2.34 -4.65
C GLY A 52 -5.84 2.60 -3.41
N VAL A 53 -4.53 2.85 -3.55
CA VAL A 53 -3.71 3.38 -2.46
C VAL A 53 -4.00 4.87 -2.29
N LEU A 54 -4.41 5.26 -1.09
CA LEU A 54 -4.79 6.63 -0.74
C LEU A 54 -3.59 7.42 -0.20
N GLU A 55 -2.73 6.75 0.56
CA GLU A 55 -1.55 7.33 1.19
C GLU A 55 -0.54 6.24 1.52
N ALA A 56 0.75 6.54 1.39
CA ALA A 56 1.83 5.71 1.88
C ALA A 56 2.75 6.56 2.77
N VAL A 57 2.95 6.16 4.01
CA VAL A 57 3.70 6.93 5.03
C VAL A 57 4.96 6.17 5.40
N SER A 58 6.12 6.75 5.13
CA SER A 58 7.42 6.20 5.53
C SER A 58 7.65 6.30 7.04
N GLY A 59 8.22 5.26 7.65
CA GLY A 59 8.44 5.19 9.09
C GLY A 59 9.26 4.00 9.53
N PHE A 60 9.13 3.65 10.80
CA PHE A 60 9.83 2.56 11.45
C PHE A 60 8.87 1.66 12.24
N THR A 61 9.11 0.35 12.23
CA THR A 61 8.38 -0.61 13.08
C THR A 61 9.22 -1.88 13.33
N GLY A 62 8.75 -2.75 14.21
CA GLY A 62 9.33 -4.08 14.47
C GLY A 62 10.47 -4.10 15.48
N GLY A 63 11.02 -2.96 15.87
CA GLY A 63 12.06 -2.84 16.89
C GLY A 63 11.53 -2.48 18.27
N THR A 64 12.45 -2.26 19.21
CA THR A 64 12.15 -1.93 20.61
C THR A 64 12.60 -0.53 21.02
N ALA A 65 13.35 0.17 20.17
CA ALA A 65 13.77 1.54 20.45
C ALA A 65 12.52 2.45 20.50
N GLU A 66 12.42 3.25 21.56
CA GLU A 66 11.38 4.26 21.69
C GLU A 66 11.72 5.48 20.84
N ASN A 67 10.75 5.97 20.06
CA ASN A 67 10.90 7.14 19.18
C ASN A 67 12.08 7.02 18.19
N PRO A 68 12.10 5.99 17.33
CA PRO A 68 13.17 5.82 16.34
C PRO A 68 13.22 7.01 15.38
N THR A 69 14.44 7.40 14.97
CA THR A 69 14.67 8.47 14.00
C THR A 69 15.68 8.03 12.95
N TYR A 70 15.61 8.61 11.77
CA TYR A 70 16.47 8.25 10.65
C TYR A 70 17.97 8.50 10.94
N ARG A 71 18.27 9.63 11.60
CA ARG A 71 19.65 10.00 11.98
C ARG A 71 20.07 9.54 13.36
N GLY A 72 19.12 9.14 14.19
CA GLY A 72 19.36 8.70 15.56
C GLY A 72 19.27 7.21 15.73
N ASP A 73 18.81 6.79 16.90
CA ASP A 73 18.65 5.37 17.21
C ASP A 73 17.35 4.84 16.58
N HIS A 74 17.50 3.84 15.74
CA HIS A 74 16.41 3.02 15.21
C HIS A 74 16.79 1.53 15.28
N THR A 75 17.63 1.17 16.23
CA THR A 75 18.12 -0.20 16.41
C THR A 75 16.96 -1.20 16.51
N GLY A 76 17.04 -2.26 15.71
CA GLY A 76 16.05 -3.32 15.64
C GLY A 76 14.79 -2.98 14.83
N HIS A 77 14.59 -1.72 14.44
CA HIS A 77 13.50 -1.34 13.55
C HIS A 77 13.84 -1.58 12.09
N TYR A 78 12.78 -1.87 11.33
CA TYR A 78 12.79 -1.87 9.87
C TYR A 78 12.40 -0.48 9.37
N GLU A 79 13.02 -0.02 8.28
CA GLU A 79 12.40 1.00 7.44
C GLU A 79 11.14 0.38 6.82
N ALA A 80 9.99 0.94 7.13
CA ALA A 80 8.69 0.42 6.72
C ALA A 80 7.78 1.52 6.19
N VAL A 81 6.73 1.12 5.49
CA VAL A 81 5.71 2.03 4.96
C VAL A 81 4.34 1.55 5.41
N GLU A 82 3.57 2.44 6.03
CA GLU A 82 2.15 2.24 6.32
C GLU A 82 1.34 2.70 5.11
N ILE A 83 0.55 1.79 4.57
CA ILE A 83 -0.30 2.01 3.40
C ILE A 83 -1.74 2.18 3.88
N SER A 84 -2.36 3.32 3.58
CA SER A 84 -3.80 3.52 3.68
C SER A 84 -4.42 3.28 2.31
N TYR A 85 -5.41 2.40 2.20
CA TYR A 85 -5.98 2.02 0.91
C TYR A 85 -7.51 1.89 0.97
N ASP A 86 -8.16 2.03 -0.18
CA ASP A 86 -9.58 1.79 -0.38
C ASP A 86 -9.80 0.30 -0.69
N PRO A 87 -10.40 -0.49 0.23
CA PRO A 87 -10.59 -1.93 0.02
C PRO A 87 -11.62 -2.25 -1.07
N ASP A 88 -12.44 -1.30 -1.49
CA ASP A 88 -13.36 -1.46 -2.61
C ASP A 88 -12.66 -1.33 -3.98
N VAL A 89 -11.43 -0.76 -4.00
CA VAL A 89 -10.62 -0.56 -5.22
C VAL A 89 -9.45 -1.53 -5.29
N VAL A 90 -8.74 -1.73 -4.19
CA VAL A 90 -7.59 -2.64 -4.10
C VAL A 90 -7.68 -3.51 -2.86
N SER A 91 -7.56 -4.84 -3.00
CA SER A 91 -7.60 -5.76 -1.87
C SER A 91 -6.22 -5.90 -1.19
N TYR A 92 -6.22 -6.43 0.05
CA TYR A 92 -4.96 -6.73 0.75
C TYR A 92 -4.11 -7.76 -0.01
N GLU A 93 -4.73 -8.75 -0.65
CA GLU A 93 -4.02 -9.71 -1.51
C GLU A 93 -3.34 -9.04 -2.71
N GLN A 94 -3.96 -8.00 -3.30
CA GLN A 94 -3.34 -7.25 -4.38
C GLN A 94 -2.16 -6.41 -3.86
N LEU A 95 -2.26 -5.84 -2.65
CA LEU A 95 -1.11 -5.19 -1.99
C LEU A 95 0.02 -6.18 -1.73
N LEU A 96 -0.28 -7.40 -1.26
CA LEU A 96 0.73 -8.46 -1.10
C LEU A 96 1.39 -8.84 -2.42
N GLN A 97 0.61 -9.01 -3.50
CA GLN A 97 1.16 -9.29 -4.83
C GLN A 97 2.08 -8.17 -5.28
N HIS A 98 1.66 -6.91 -5.11
CA HIS A 98 2.46 -5.74 -5.43
C HIS A 98 3.75 -5.68 -4.59
N PHE A 99 3.67 -5.98 -3.30
CA PHE A 99 4.84 -6.06 -2.40
C PHE A 99 5.85 -7.09 -2.88
N TRP A 100 5.40 -8.33 -3.18
CA TRP A 100 6.29 -9.41 -3.60
C TRP A 100 7.11 -9.04 -4.84
N VAL A 101 6.50 -8.47 -5.85
CA VAL A 101 7.18 -8.14 -7.12
C VAL A 101 8.06 -6.89 -7.04
N ASN A 102 8.03 -6.17 -5.92
CA ASN A 102 8.79 -4.95 -5.66
C ASN A 102 9.93 -5.11 -4.64
N HIS A 103 10.25 -6.33 -4.18
CA HIS A 103 11.43 -6.59 -3.36
C HIS A 103 12.15 -7.89 -3.77
N ASP A 104 13.37 -8.08 -3.27
CA ASP A 104 14.12 -9.33 -3.42
C ASP A 104 13.81 -10.25 -2.23
N PRO A 105 13.01 -11.31 -2.41
CA PRO A 105 12.61 -12.18 -1.31
C PRO A 105 13.73 -13.11 -0.81
N PHE A 106 14.91 -13.09 -1.44
CA PHE A 106 16.03 -13.97 -1.15
C PHE A 106 17.18 -13.29 -0.44
N ASP A 107 17.17 -11.93 -0.31
CA ASP A 107 18.27 -11.19 0.31
C ASP A 107 18.08 -11.07 1.83
N SER A 108 18.83 -11.88 2.57
CA SER A 108 18.82 -11.92 4.04
C SER A 108 19.66 -10.82 4.71
N ARG A 109 20.29 -9.90 3.94
CA ARG A 109 21.21 -8.89 4.45
C ARG A 109 20.72 -7.46 4.26
N GLY A 110 19.56 -7.28 3.66
CA GLY A 110 18.97 -5.99 3.29
C GLY A 110 18.28 -6.09 1.94
N GLN A 111 18.21 -4.99 1.21
CA GLN A 111 17.61 -4.97 -0.12
C GLN A 111 18.51 -4.21 -1.09
N PHE A 112 18.80 -4.81 -2.22
CA PHE A 112 19.61 -4.23 -3.30
C PHE A 112 20.97 -3.68 -2.81
N CYS A 113 21.20 -2.37 -2.91
CA CYS A 113 22.44 -1.75 -2.42
C CYS A 113 22.40 -1.43 -0.92
N ASP A 114 21.22 -1.37 -0.32
CA ASP A 114 21.07 -1.06 1.10
C ASP A 114 21.22 -2.32 1.94
N LYS A 115 22.20 -2.31 2.83
CA LYS A 115 22.55 -3.45 3.69
C LYS A 115 22.45 -3.07 5.15
N GLY A 116 21.97 -4.02 5.94
CA GLY A 116 21.79 -3.87 7.38
C GLY A 116 20.37 -4.20 7.83
N PRO A 117 20.16 -4.32 9.15
CA PRO A 117 18.90 -4.79 9.73
C PRO A 117 17.69 -3.94 9.33
N SER A 118 17.85 -2.62 9.24
CA SER A 118 16.75 -1.70 8.90
C SER A 118 16.24 -1.85 7.46
N TYR A 119 17.06 -2.44 6.58
CA TYR A 119 16.73 -2.64 5.16
C TYR A 119 16.27 -4.06 4.83
N LEU A 120 16.01 -4.88 5.81
CA LEU A 120 15.42 -6.21 5.60
C LEU A 120 13.97 -6.07 5.11
N ALA A 121 13.51 -7.05 4.32
CA ALA A 121 12.11 -7.13 3.94
C ALA A 121 11.29 -7.85 5.01
N ALA A 122 10.05 -7.40 5.23
CA ALA A 122 9.07 -8.04 6.10
C ALA A 122 7.64 -7.63 5.74
N ILE A 123 6.68 -8.50 6.03
CA ILE A 123 5.24 -8.20 6.03
C ILE A 123 4.81 -8.09 7.50
N PHE A 124 4.23 -6.95 7.88
CA PHE A 124 3.69 -6.76 9.23
C PHE A 124 2.17 -6.90 9.19
N VAL A 125 1.65 -7.81 10.01
CA VAL A 125 0.22 -8.16 10.03
C VAL A 125 -0.45 -7.65 11.29
N ALA A 126 -1.59 -6.97 11.13
CA ALA A 126 -2.32 -6.34 12.22
C ALA A 126 -3.33 -7.30 12.89
N ASP A 127 -3.76 -8.32 12.18
CA ASP A 127 -4.77 -9.27 12.62
C ASP A 127 -4.59 -10.66 11.97
N ASP A 128 -5.45 -11.59 12.34
CA ASP A 128 -5.40 -12.98 11.87
C ASP A 128 -5.78 -13.10 10.38
N GLU A 129 -6.65 -12.24 9.85
CA GLU A 129 -7.03 -12.22 8.44
C GLU A 129 -5.85 -11.81 7.57
N GLN A 130 -5.18 -10.70 7.91
CA GLN A 130 -3.96 -10.27 7.22
C GLN A 130 -2.87 -11.35 7.30
N LYS A 131 -2.76 -12.02 8.46
CA LYS A 131 -1.78 -13.09 8.65
C LYS A 131 -2.04 -14.25 7.71
N GLU A 132 -3.27 -14.77 7.64
CA GLU A 132 -3.64 -15.87 6.77
C GLU A 132 -3.37 -15.52 5.29
N LEU A 133 -3.79 -14.33 4.85
CA LEU A 133 -3.56 -13.87 3.49
C LEU A 133 -2.06 -13.71 3.17
N ALA A 134 -1.27 -13.19 4.11
CA ALA A 134 0.17 -13.05 3.96
C ALA A 134 0.87 -14.43 3.87
N GLU A 135 0.51 -15.38 4.73
CA GLU A 135 1.03 -16.75 4.71
C GLU A 135 0.71 -17.44 3.38
N ASN A 136 -0.54 -17.39 2.93
CA ASN A 136 -0.98 -17.94 1.64
C ASN A 136 -0.24 -17.29 0.45
N SER A 137 0.04 -15.98 0.53
CA SER A 137 0.79 -15.29 -0.51
C SER A 137 2.26 -15.72 -0.54
N LYS A 138 2.87 -15.92 0.62
CA LYS A 138 4.24 -16.42 0.76
C LYS A 138 4.40 -17.83 0.24
N GLU A 139 3.44 -18.73 0.51
CA GLU A 139 3.45 -20.10 -0.01
C GLU A 139 3.52 -20.11 -1.54
N LYS A 140 2.74 -19.27 -2.22
CA LYS A 140 2.78 -19.15 -3.69
C LYS A 140 4.16 -18.70 -4.20
N VAL A 141 4.85 -17.82 -3.46
CA VAL A 141 6.21 -17.39 -3.81
C VAL A 141 7.22 -18.53 -3.59
N VAL A 142 7.10 -19.26 -2.50
CA VAL A 142 7.93 -20.45 -2.21
C VAL A 142 7.74 -21.53 -3.28
N GLU A 143 6.50 -21.81 -3.70
CA GLU A 143 6.21 -22.74 -4.78
C GLU A 143 6.81 -22.31 -6.11
N ARG A 144 6.68 -21.02 -6.46
CA ARG A 144 7.23 -20.44 -7.69
C ARG A 144 8.76 -20.53 -7.76
N PHE A 145 9.44 -20.40 -6.63
CA PHE A 145 10.89 -20.40 -6.50
C PHE A 145 11.40 -21.55 -5.62
N SER A 146 10.97 -22.77 -5.95
CA SER A 146 11.23 -23.96 -5.14
C SER A 146 12.72 -24.34 -4.98
N ASP A 147 13.59 -23.76 -5.78
CA ASP A 147 15.05 -23.90 -5.74
C ASP A 147 15.75 -22.82 -4.87
N GLN A 148 14.98 -21.86 -4.33
CA GLN A 148 15.51 -20.76 -3.54
C GLN A 148 14.82 -20.67 -2.17
N THR A 149 15.50 -20.06 -1.20
CA THR A 149 14.92 -19.85 0.13
C THR A 149 14.32 -18.45 0.23
N VAL A 150 13.00 -18.36 0.41
CA VAL A 150 12.29 -17.11 0.71
C VAL A 150 12.56 -16.71 2.16
N VAL A 151 13.27 -15.61 2.36
CA VAL A 151 13.72 -15.14 3.68
C VAL A 151 12.84 -14.04 4.28
N THR A 152 11.90 -13.50 3.54
CA THR A 152 10.96 -12.47 4.00
C THR A 152 10.03 -13.02 5.08
N PRO A 153 10.10 -12.53 6.34
CA PRO A 153 9.25 -12.98 7.43
C PRO A 153 7.87 -12.29 7.38
N ILE A 154 6.90 -12.94 8.03
CA ILE A 154 5.62 -12.36 8.40
C ILE A 154 5.66 -12.15 9.90
N LEU A 155 5.50 -10.91 10.36
CA LEU A 155 5.68 -10.49 11.73
C LEU A 155 4.40 -9.79 12.25
N PRO A 156 4.08 -9.90 13.54
CA PRO A 156 2.99 -9.11 14.10
C PRO A 156 3.32 -7.63 14.03
N LEU A 157 2.32 -6.80 13.68
CA LEU A 157 2.47 -5.36 13.67
C LEU A 157 2.51 -4.84 15.12
N GLY A 158 3.61 -4.21 15.48
CA GLY A 158 3.76 -3.42 16.70
C GLY A 158 3.43 -1.95 16.44
N THR A 159 4.02 -1.07 17.27
CA THR A 159 3.88 0.37 17.04
C THR A 159 4.58 0.77 15.75
N PHE A 160 3.85 1.50 14.89
CA PHE A 160 4.44 2.16 13.73
C PHE A 160 4.80 3.61 14.11
N PHE A 161 6.02 4.02 13.81
CA PHE A 161 6.55 5.36 14.09
C PHE A 161 6.75 6.09 12.76
N PRO A 162 5.85 6.99 12.36
CA PRO A 162 6.01 7.74 11.12
C PRO A 162 7.20 8.71 11.23
N ILE A 163 7.91 8.92 10.13
CA ILE A 163 8.93 9.97 10.06
C ILE A 163 8.26 11.33 10.10
N THR A 164 8.65 12.16 11.07
CA THR A 164 8.07 13.48 11.34
C THR A 164 9.14 14.54 11.65
N GLY A 165 8.71 15.75 11.99
CA GLY A 165 9.58 16.81 12.47
C GLY A 165 10.67 17.20 11.48
N ASN A 166 11.90 17.26 11.93
CA ASN A 166 13.05 17.66 11.10
C ASN A 166 13.39 16.67 9.99
N GLU A 167 12.86 15.45 10.06
CA GLU A 167 13.09 14.38 9.10
C GLU A 167 11.93 14.19 8.11
N ILE A 168 10.89 15.03 8.17
CA ILE A 168 9.71 14.99 7.29
C ILE A 168 10.05 15.07 5.79
N HIS A 169 11.26 15.51 5.46
CA HIS A 169 11.73 15.54 4.08
C HIS A 169 11.97 14.15 3.47
N HIS A 170 11.97 13.09 4.27
CA HIS A 170 12.00 11.72 3.80
C HIS A 170 10.64 11.22 3.29
N GLN A 171 9.53 11.79 3.77
CA GLN A 171 8.20 11.54 3.19
C GLN A 171 8.14 12.14 1.78
N ASP A 172 7.57 11.42 0.83
CA ASP A 172 7.48 11.85 -0.57
C ASP A 172 8.85 12.20 -1.21
N PHE A 173 9.91 11.55 -0.76
CA PHE A 173 11.26 11.93 -1.22
C PHE A 173 11.39 11.88 -2.75
N TYR A 174 10.75 10.92 -3.40
CA TYR A 174 10.75 10.79 -4.85
C TYR A 174 10.03 11.95 -5.56
N LYS A 175 9.01 12.58 -4.92
CA LYS A 175 8.33 13.79 -5.42
C LYS A 175 9.14 15.05 -5.12
N LYS A 176 9.70 15.14 -3.89
CA LYS A 176 10.44 16.33 -3.40
C LYS A 176 11.85 16.44 -4.00
N SER A 177 12.47 15.32 -4.33
CA SER A 177 13.85 15.24 -4.81
C SER A 177 14.01 14.25 -5.97
N PRO A 178 13.27 14.39 -7.09
CA PRO A 178 13.16 13.37 -8.13
C PRO A 178 14.51 13.03 -8.79
N VAL A 179 15.39 14.00 -8.99
CA VAL A 179 16.70 13.77 -9.58
C VAL A 179 17.58 12.90 -8.68
N ARG A 180 17.61 13.19 -7.37
CA ARG A 180 18.38 12.41 -6.39
C ARG A 180 17.80 11.02 -6.23
N TYR A 181 16.49 10.91 -6.13
CA TYR A 181 15.79 9.64 -6.02
C TYR A 181 16.07 8.73 -7.22
N ASN A 182 15.90 9.24 -8.44
CA ASN A 182 16.11 8.45 -9.66
C ASN A 182 17.58 8.03 -9.81
N ALA A 183 18.54 8.90 -9.50
CA ALA A 183 19.96 8.56 -9.51
C ALA A 183 20.28 7.46 -8.47
N TYR A 184 19.73 7.55 -7.27
CA TYR A 184 19.88 6.54 -6.23
C TYR A 184 19.27 5.21 -6.66
N ARG A 185 17.98 5.16 -7.09
CA ARG A 185 17.29 3.95 -7.50
C ARG A 185 18.02 3.23 -8.65
N TYR A 186 18.48 3.99 -9.63
CA TYR A 186 19.27 3.46 -10.75
C TYR A 186 20.62 2.89 -10.28
N ALA A 187 21.40 3.65 -9.53
CA ALA A 187 22.71 3.21 -9.03
C ALA A 187 22.61 2.01 -8.10
N CYS A 188 21.53 1.91 -7.33
CA CYS A 188 21.22 0.78 -6.44
C CYS A 188 20.89 -0.51 -7.22
N GLY A 189 20.55 -0.41 -8.50
CA GLY A 189 20.26 -1.55 -9.37
C GLY A 189 18.94 -2.27 -9.02
N ARG A 190 18.03 -1.62 -8.28
CA ARG A 190 16.76 -2.18 -7.81
C ARG A 190 15.98 -2.77 -8.99
N ASP A 191 15.66 -1.94 -9.98
CA ASP A 191 14.82 -2.35 -11.11
C ASP A 191 15.44 -3.48 -11.93
N LYS A 192 16.76 -3.47 -12.10
CA LYS A 192 17.48 -4.56 -12.78
C LYS A 192 17.35 -5.88 -12.02
N ARG A 193 17.46 -5.84 -10.68
CA ARG A 193 17.34 -7.05 -9.86
C ARG A 193 15.90 -7.55 -9.85
N LEU A 194 14.90 -6.68 -9.73
CA LEU A 194 13.49 -7.06 -9.78
C LEU A 194 13.15 -7.73 -11.11
N LYS A 195 13.59 -7.18 -12.23
CA LYS A 195 13.41 -7.81 -13.54
C LYS A 195 14.09 -9.19 -13.64
N ALA A 196 15.25 -9.36 -13.02
CA ALA A 196 15.93 -10.65 -13.00
C ALA A 196 15.19 -11.73 -12.19
N ILE A 197 14.48 -11.34 -11.12
CA ILE A 197 13.70 -12.25 -10.27
C ILE A 197 12.32 -12.50 -10.87
N TRP A 198 11.57 -11.44 -11.18
CA TRP A 198 10.14 -11.48 -11.46
C TRP A 198 9.82 -11.46 -12.95
N GLY A 199 10.80 -11.15 -13.81
CA GLY A 199 10.59 -11.07 -15.26
C GLY A 199 9.59 -9.99 -15.63
N SER A 200 8.53 -10.37 -16.36
CA SER A 200 7.44 -9.47 -16.79
C SER A 200 6.52 -9.00 -15.64
N ASP A 201 6.56 -9.68 -14.50
CA ASP A 201 5.70 -9.33 -13.38
C ASP A 201 6.28 -8.17 -12.55
N ALA A 202 7.58 -7.83 -12.74
CA ALA A 202 8.19 -6.66 -12.10
C ALA A 202 7.50 -5.36 -12.54
N THR A 203 7.10 -4.52 -11.59
CA THR A 203 6.38 -3.25 -11.84
C THR A 203 7.34 -2.05 -12.03
N VAL A 204 8.40 -2.19 -12.81
CA VAL A 204 9.50 -1.23 -12.98
C VAL A 204 9.64 -0.74 -14.41
#